data_bd48ea6449149a1fcfd574a40d5d7ac0
#
_entry.id   bd48ea6449149a1fcfd574a40d5d7ac0
#
_cell.length_a   1.000
_cell.length_b   1.000
_cell.length_c   1.000
_cell.angle_alpha   90.00
_cell.angle_beta   90.00
_cell.angle_gamma   90.00
#
_symmetry.space_group_name_H-M   'P 1'
#
loop_
_entity.id
_entity.type
_entity.pdbx_description
1 polymer ?
#
loop_
_entity_poly.entity_id
_entity_poly.type
_entity_poly.pdbx_seq_one_letter_code
_entity_poly.pdbx_strand_id
1 'polypeptide(L)'
;MIQILLVLLRKILKMKFKAILFAVAVSVSTLAFAQETKKFGPPAGNAVVGDVYGGGVAANAESKAITVEKLSKKLKKENKKVENVAVKGKVTDVCEKKGCWLTIQTEDNSQFFVKMKDYAFFVPTALKGKTVVLDGTAERKVTSVDEQKHYAEDAKKPQAEIDAITSPKEEIRFVANGIKVVN
;
A
#
# COMPACT_ATOMS: atom_id res chain seq x y z
N MET A 1 49.00 -60.09 -16.19
CA MET A 1 49.25 -58.65 -16.39
C MET A 1 48.00 -57.93 -16.74
N ILE A 2 47.13 -58.35 -17.63
CA ILE A 2 45.88 -57.72 -18.07
C ILE A 2 44.84 -57.57 -16.95
N GLN A 3 44.70 -58.57 -16.05
CA GLN A 3 43.72 -58.53 -14.95
C GLN A 3 43.98 -57.41 -13.94
N ILE A 4 45.25 -57.14 -13.64
CA ILE A 4 45.64 -56.08 -12.69
C ILE A 4 45.29 -54.66 -13.30
N LEU A 5 45.51 -54.47 -14.60
CA LEU A 5 45.23 -53.24 -15.32
C LEU A 5 43.71 -52.94 -15.34
N LEU A 6 42.88 -53.96 -15.53
CA LEU A 6 41.42 -53.85 -15.50
C LEU A 6 40.88 -53.45 -14.13
N VAL A 7 41.46 -53.97 -13.04
CA VAL A 7 41.08 -53.63 -11.67
C VAL A 7 41.46 -52.19 -11.34
N LEU A 8 42.64 -51.73 -11.75
CA LEU A 8 43.06 -50.33 -11.58
C LEU A 8 42.21 -49.36 -12.36
N LEU A 9 41.84 -49.66 -13.62
CA LEU A 9 40.99 -48.85 -14.43
C LEU A 9 39.58 -48.68 -13.80
N ARG A 10 39.01 -49.77 -13.26
CA ARG A 10 37.71 -49.72 -12.56
C ARG A 10 37.76 -48.89 -11.28
N LYS A 11 38.85 -48.90 -10.53
CA LYS A 11 39.02 -48.06 -9.34
C LYS A 11 39.12 -46.58 -9.67
N ILE A 12 39.87 -46.22 -10.71
CA ILE A 12 40.04 -44.84 -11.17
C ILE A 12 38.71 -44.28 -11.72
N LEU A 13 37.95 -45.09 -12.47
CA LEU A 13 36.65 -44.70 -13.01
C LEU A 13 35.62 -44.45 -11.90
N LYS A 14 35.61 -45.33 -10.87
CA LYS A 14 34.70 -45.14 -9.70
C LYS A 14 35.10 -43.93 -8.85
N MET A 15 36.37 -43.59 -8.72
CA MET A 15 36.82 -42.37 -8.01
C MET A 15 36.43 -41.12 -8.75
N LYS A 16 36.60 -41.07 -10.07
CA LYS A 16 36.20 -39.90 -10.89
C LYS A 16 34.66 -39.69 -10.87
N PHE A 17 33.88 -40.79 -10.88
CA PHE A 17 32.42 -40.71 -10.81
C PHE A 17 31.94 -40.21 -9.45
N LYS A 18 32.58 -40.60 -8.33
CA LYS A 18 32.26 -40.05 -6.99
C LYS A 18 32.63 -38.57 -6.86
N ALA A 19 33.74 -38.15 -7.47
CA ALA A 19 34.17 -36.75 -7.45
C ALA A 19 33.20 -35.85 -8.26
N ILE A 20 32.69 -36.32 -9.40
CA ILE A 20 31.70 -35.60 -10.21
C ILE A 20 30.37 -35.49 -9.50
N LEU A 21 29.88 -36.55 -8.84
CA LEU A 21 28.66 -36.56 -8.04
C LEU A 21 28.76 -35.58 -6.85
N PHE A 22 29.92 -35.47 -6.23
CA PHE A 22 30.12 -34.52 -5.11
C PHE A 22 30.17 -33.05 -5.61
N ALA A 23 30.79 -32.81 -6.77
CA ALA A 23 30.82 -31.48 -7.36
C ALA A 23 29.42 -30.97 -7.81
N VAL A 24 28.56 -31.85 -8.31
CA VAL A 24 27.18 -31.54 -8.68
C VAL A 24 26.32 -31.28 -7.44
N ALA A 25 26.53 -32.00 -6.34
CA ALA A 25 25.79 -31.78 -5.09
C ALA A 25 26.14 -30.45 -4.43
N VAL A 26 27.38 -29.95 -4.57
CA VAL A 26 27.81 -28.66 -4.02
C VAL A 26 27.29 -27.47 -4.87
N SER A 27 27.14 -27.63 -6.19
CA SER A 27 26.65 -26.57 -7.06
C SER A 27 25.12 -26.34 -6.96
N VAL A 28 24.36 -27.31 -6.45
CA VAL A 28 22.89 -27.14 -6.24
C VAL A 28 22.59 -26.42 -4.93
N SER A 29 23.52 -26.41 -3.97
CA SER A 29 23.29 -25.76 -2.67
C SER A 29 23.50 -24.23 -2.66
N THR A 30 23.91 -23.61 -3.75
CA THR A 30 24.09 -22.14 -3.85
C THR A 30 22.96 -21.42 -4.57
N LEU A 31 21.88 -22.10 -4.95
CA LEU A 31 20.60 -21.45 -5.15
C LEU A 31 20.05 -21.09 -3.77
N ALA A 32 20.76 -20.22 -3.06
CA ALA A 32 20.21 -19.53 -1.92
C ALA A 32 18.97 -18.81 -2.42
N PHE A 33 17.82 -19.29 -2.02
CA PHE A 33 16.57 -18.61 -2.07
C PHE A 33 16.79 -17.22 -1.47
N ALA A 34 16.93 -16.22 -2.31
CA ALA A 34 16.55 -14.88 -1.93
C ALA A 34 15.04 -14.96 -1.69
N GLN A 35 14.63 -15.47 -0.54
CA GLN A 35 13.31 -15.18 -0.01
C GLN A 35 13.29 -13.68 0.19
N GLU A 36 12.74 -12.96 -0.78
CA GLU A 36 12.21 -11.64 -0.51
C GLU A 36 11.28 -11.82 0.69
N THR A 37 11.79 -11.48 1.87
CA THR A 37 10.95 -11.26 3.03
C THR A 37 9.99 -10.17 2.59
N LYS A 38 8.73 -10.54 2.28
CA LYS A 38 7.66 -9.57 2.08
C LYS A 38 7.70 -8.67 3.30
N LYS A 39 8.28 -7.49 3.16
CA LYS A 39 8.24 -6.46 4.19
C LYS A 39 6.77 -6.15 4.40
N PHE A 40 6.21 -6.65 5.49
CA PHE A 40 4.89 -6.24 5.96
C PHE A 40 5.02 -4.79 6.40
N GLY A 41 4.46 -3.89 5.64
CA GLY A 41 4.51 -2.46 5.92
C GLY A 41 4.06 -1.63 4.72
N PRO A 42 3.90 -0.31 4.91
CA PRO A 42 3.71 0.61 3.79
C PRO A 42 4.89 0.55 2.81
N PRO A 43 4.69 0.83 1.52
CA PRO A 43 5.78 0.90 0.57
C PRO A 43 6.80 1.96 1.00
N ALA A 44 8.06 1.72 0.71
CA ALA A 44 9.10 2.73 0.87
C ALA A 44 8.91 3.84 -0.18
N GLY A 45 9.26 5.07 0.17
CA GLY A 45 9.21 6.22 -0.74
C GLY A 45 9.22 7.53 0.03
N ASN A 46 9.68 8.60 -0.61
CA ASN A 46 9.81 9.93 0.00
C ASN A 46 8.62 10.84 -0.29
N ALA A 47 7.65 10.37 -1.09
CA ALA A 47 6.46 11.13 -1.50
C ALA A 47 6.83 12.53 -2.04
N VAL A 48 7.66 12.56 -3.07
CA VAL A 48 8.08 13.82 -3.70
C VAL A 48 7.02 14.35 -4.66
N VAL A 49 7.05 15.66 -4.92
CA VAL A 49 6.13 16.29 -5.87
C VAL A 49 6.26 15.61 -7.24
N GLY A 50 5.11 15.26 -7.82
CA GLY A 50 5.02 14.51 -9.07
C GLY A 50 4.82 13.01 -8.90
N ASP A 51 5.10 12.42 -7.73
CA ASP A 51 4.84 11.00 -7.48
C ASP A 51 3.36 10.67 -7.67
N VAL A 52 3.11 9.54 -8.32
CA VAL A 52 1.75 9.04 -8.58
C VAL A 52 1.62 7.62 -8.04
N TYR A 53 0.53 7.36 -7.33
CA TYR A 53 0.20 6.06 -6.75
C TYR A 53 -1.14 5.56 -7.30
N GLY A 54 -1.25 4.27 -7.56
CA GLY A 54 -2.47 3.62 -8.08
C GLY A 54 -2.59 3.63 -9.59
N GLY A 55 -3.82 3.59 -10.11
CA GLY A 55 -4.14 3.51 -11.54
C GLY A 55 -3.87 4.80 -12.33
N GLY A 56 -3.25 5.77 -11.68
CA GLY A 56 -2.97 7.07 -12.24
C GLY A 56 -4.04 8.10 -11.87
N VAL A 57 -3.69 9.34 -12.11
CA VAL A 57 -4.56 10.51 -11.94
C VAL A 57 -4.72 11.15 -13.31
N ALA A 58 -5.95 11.46 -13.70
CA ALA A 58 -6.21 12.07 -15.01
C ALA A 58 -5.33 13.30 -15.23
N ALA A 59 -4.81 13.51 -16.44
CA ALA A 59 -3.87 14.59 -16.75
C ALA A 59 -4.38 15.99 -16.35
N ASN A 60 -5.69 16.18 -16.37
CA ASN A 60 -6.35 17.43 -15.98
C ASN A 60 -6.96 17.41 -14.57
N ALA A 61 -6.72 16.34 -13.78
CA ALA A 61 -7.31 16.22 -12.45
C ALA A 61 -6.86 17.34 -11.52
N GLU A 62 -5.61 17.79 -11.61
CA GLU A 62 -5.08 18.85 -10.76
C GLU A 62 -5.80 20.20 -11.04
N SER A 63 -6.03 20.56 -12.29
CA SER A 63 -6.75 21.78 -12.66
C SER A 63 -8.26 21.71 -12.40
N LYS A 64 -8.83 20.50 -12.35
CA LYS A 64 -10.25 20.25 -12.05
C LYS A 64 -10.51 19.91 -10.60
N ALA A 65 -9.46 19.75 -9.79
CA ALA A 65 -9.60 19.36 -8.39
C ALA A 65 -10.43 20.38 -7.62
N ILE A 66 -11.43 19.88 -6.93
CA ILE A 66 -12.26 20.68 -6.02
C ILE A 66 -11.76 20.54 -4.59
N THR A 67 -12.11 21.52 -3.74
CA THR A 67 -11.86 21.39 -2.30
C THR A 67 -12.83 20.41 -1.66
N VAL A 68 -12.52 19.95 -0.46
CA VAL A 68 -13.39 19.02 0.27
C VAL A 68 -14.73 19.67 0.63
N GLU A 69 -14.75 20.97 0.91
CA GLU A 69 -15.97 21.74 1.19
C GLU A 69 -16.93 21.75 -0.03
N LYS A 70 -16.37 21.95 -1.23
CA LYS A 70 -17.15 21.84 -2.48
C LYS A 70 -17.68 20.43 -2.69
N LEU A 71 -16.85 19.40 -2.39
CA LEU A 71 -17.28 18.01 -2.45
C LEU A 71 -18.42 17.73 -1.47
N SER A 72 -18.29 18.18 -0.21
CA SER A 72 -19.33 18.01 0.82
C SER A 72 -20.68 18.61 0.38
N LYS A 73 -20.66 19.84 -0.18
CA LYS A 73 -21.86 20.47 -0.73
C LYS A 73 -22.45 19.68 -1.90
N LYS A 74 -21.60 19.14 -2.77
CA LYS A 74 -22.03 18.33 -3.91
C LYS A 74 -22.69 17.03 -3.45
N LEU A 75 -22.09 16.32 -2.48
CA LEU A 75 -22.65 15.09 -1.89
C LEU A 75 -24.00 15.31 -1.20
N LYS A 76 -24.20 16.47 -0.56
CA LYS A 76 -25.50 16.84 0.03
C LYS A 76 -26.58 17.02 -1.04
N LYS A 77 -26.22 17.57 -2.21
CA LYS A 77 -27.14 17.83 -3.31
C LYS A 77 -27.47 16.56 -4.12
N GLU A 78 -26.46 15.73 -4.41
CA GLU A 78 -26.57 14.55 -5.27
C GLU A 78 -26.95 13.25 -4.51
N ASN A 79 -27.21 13.38 -3.21
CA ASN A 79 -27.84 12.38 -2.36
C ASN A 79 -27.20 10.99 -2.37
N LYS A 80 -25.86 10.88 -2.31
CA LYS A 80 -25.06 9.75 -1.78
C LYS A 80 -23.69 9.53 -2.42
N LYS A 81 -23.51 9.74 -3.74
CA LYS A 81 -22.28 9.36 -4.44
C LYS A 81 -21.90 10.33 -5.54
N VAL A 82 -20.61 10.67 -5.64
CA VAL A 82 -20.03 11.47 -6.74
C VAL A 82 -18.89 10.67 -7.34
N GLU A 83 -19.02 10.29 -8.60
CA GLU A 83 -18.01 9.51 -9.33
C GLU A 83 -17.09 10.44 -10.15
N ASN A 84 -15.89 9.93 -10.48
CA ASN A 84 -14.91 10.61 -11.34
C ASN A 84 -14.62 12.05 -10.88
N VAL A 85 -14.40 12.20 -9.58
CA VAL A 85 -14.12 13.50 -8.97
C VAL A 85 -12.65 13.59 -8.56
N ALA A 86 -12.02 14.73 -8.89
CA ALA A 86 -10.70 15.06 -8.39
C ALA A 86 -10.82 15.98 -7.16
N VAL A 87 -10.10 15.65 -6.09
CA VAL A 87 -10.12 16.40 -4.81
C VAL A 87 -8.71 16.71 -4.39
N LYS A 88 -8.44 17.98 -4.03
CA LYS A 88 -7.15 18.41 -3.48
C LYS A 88 -7.25 18.58 -1.97
N GLY A 89 -6.23 18.08 -1.24
CA GLY A 89 -6.17 18.25 0.21
C GLY A 89 -4.82 17.85 0.79
N LYS A 90 -4.60 18.21 2.06
CA LYS A 90 -3.39 17.88 2.82
C LYS A 90 -3.59 16.57 3.59
N VAL A 91 -2.68 15.63 3.42
CA VAL A 91 -2.71 14.34 4.14
C VAL A 91 -2.35 14.56 5.61
N THR A 92 -3.21 14.11 6.51
CA THR A 92 -3.00 14.21 7.96
C THR A 92 -2.55 12.90 8.58
N ASP A 93 -2.99 11.77 8.03
CA ASP A 93 -2.61 10.46 8.52
C ASP A 93 -2.56 9.41 7.42
N VAL A 94 -1.78 8.34 7.61
CA VAL A 94 -1.61 7.21 6.68
C VAL A 94 -1.54 5.92 7.49
N CYS A 95 -2.18 4.86 7.01
CA CYS A 95 -2.11 3.53 7.60
C CYS A 95 -0.66 3.06 7.76
N GLU A 96 -0.17 2.94 9.01
CA GLU A 96 1.19 2.51 9.30
C GLU A 96 1.43 1.02 9.08
N LYS A 97 0.37 0.20 9.04
CA LYS A 97 0.49 -1.23 8.77
C LYS A 97 0.78 -1.54 7.30
N LYS A 98 0.09 -0.84 6.36
CA LYS A 98 0.19 -1.16 4.93
C LYS A 98 0.12 0.04 4.00
N GLY A 99 -0.28 1.24 4.46
CA GLY A 99 -0.55 2.38 3.57
C GLY A 99 -1.83 2.20 2.73
N CYS A 100 -2.83 1.46 3.23
CA CYS A 100 -4.06 1.10 2.51
C CYS A 100 -5.19 2.12 2.64
N TRP A 101 -5.04 3.09 3.52
CA TRP A 101 -5.92 4.25 3.70
C TRP A 101 -5.11 5.47 4.14
N LEU A 102 -5.68 6.64 3.97
CA LEU A 102 -5.20 7.89 4.50
C LEU A 102 -6.36 8.80 4.89
N THR A 103 -6.06 9.87 5.64
CA THR A 103 -7.01 10.94 5.92
C THR A 103 -6.53 12.25 5.33
N ILE A 104 -7.47 13.08 4.89
CA ILE A 104 -7.21 14.43 4.41
C ILE A 104 -7.92 15.42 5.32
N GLN A 105 -7.20 16.49 5.68
CA GLN A 105 -7.76 17.63 6.39
C GLN A 105 -8.38 18.61 5.41
N THR A 106 -9.48 19.18 5.83
CA THR A 106 -10.20 20.25 5.15
C THR A 106 -9.81 21.61 5.74
N GLU A 107 -10.19 22.70 5.08
CA GLU A 107 -9.94 24.06 5.56
C GLU A 107 -10.67 24.36 6.89
N ASP A 108 -11.81 23.72 7.13
CA ASP A 108 -12.60 23.81 8.36
C ASP A 108 -12.13 22.82 9.47
N ASN A 109 -10.95 22.21 9.30
CA ASN A 109 -10.38 21.17 10.16
C ASN A 109 -11.19 19.86 10.25
N SER A 110 -12.24 19.69 9.47
CA SER A 110 -12.85 18.38 9.34
C SER A 110 -11.93 17.41 8.63
N GLN A 111 -12.08 16.11 8.87
CA GLN A 111 -11.30 15.08 8.20
C GLN A 111 -12.21 14.24 7.31
N PHE A 112 -11.66 13.82 6.18
CA PHE A 112 -12.34 12.86 5.36
C PHE A 112 -11.43 11.67 5.03
N PHE A 113 -12.04 10.50 5.01
CA PHE A 113 -11.36 9.22 4.95
C PHE A 113 -11.21 8.75 3.51
N VAL A 114 -10.00 8.31 3.15
CA VAL A 114 -9.64 7.85 1.81
C VAL A 114 -9.18 6.40 1.88
N LYS A 115 -9.86 5.51 1.18
CA LYS A 115 -9.43 4.13 0.93
C LYS A 115 -8.86 3.99 -0.48
N MET A 116 -7.88 3.14 -0.63
CA MET A 116 -7.39 2.72 -1.95
C MET A 116 -8.40 1.76 -2.58
N LYS A 117 -8.75 2.00 -3.86
CA LYS A 117 -9.74 1.17 -4.57
C LYS A 117 -9.29 -0.29 -4.58
N ASP A 118 -10.16 -1.15 -4.09
CA ASP A 118 -9.98 -2.61 -4.08
C ASP A 118 -8.65 -3.09 -3.50
N TYR A 119 -7.99 -2.24 -2.66
CA TYR A 119 -6.64 -2.48 -2.14
C TYR A 119 -5.61 -2.74 -3.26
N ALA A 120 -5.84 -2.21 -4.47
CA ALA A 120 -4.99 -2.43 -5.64
C ALA A 120 -3.62 -1.74 -5.54
N PHE A 121 -3.47 -0.76 -4.66
CA PHE A 121 -2.21 -0.08 -4.39
C PHE A 121 -2.13 0.40 -2.94
N PHE A 122 -0.92 0.76 -2.53
CA PHE A 122 -0.61 1.26 -1.20
C PHE A 122 0.27 2.50 -1.31
N VAL A 123 0.29 3.31 -0.25
CA VAL A 123 1.06 4.56 -0.22
C VAL A 123 2.07 4.58 0.92
N PRO A 124 3.22 5.27 0.77
CA PRO A 124 4.19 5.41 1.83
C PRO A 124 3.69 6.33 2.94
N THR A 125 4.12 6.08 4.18
CA THR A 125 3.83 6.96 5.33
C THR A 125 4.38 8.38 5.15
N ALA A 126 5.41 8.55 4.30
CA ALA A 126 5.97 9.84 3.92
C ALA A 126 4.97 10.80 3.23
N LEU A 127 3.78 10.31 2.82
CA LEU A 127 2.69 11.16 2.35
C LEU A 127 2.10 12.06 3.45
N LYS A 128 2.27 11.70 4.72
CA LYS A 128 1.80 12.53 5.84
C LYS A 128 2.39 13.94 5.77
N GLY A 129 1.54 14.94 5.82
CA GLY A 129 1.91 16.36 5.67
C GLY A 129 2.00 16.87 4.23
N LYS A 130 1.94 15.99 3.22
CA LYS A 130 1.95 16.38 1.81
C LYS A 130 0.57 16.81 1.32
N THR A 131 0.57 17.68 0.31
CA THR A 131 -0.66 18.02 -0.44
C THR A 131 -0.77 17.10 -1.65
N VAL A 132 -1.93 16.49 -1.81
CA VAL A 132 -2.21 15.53 -2.88
C VAL A 132 -3.45 15.91 -3.67
N VAL A 133 -3.52 15.45 -4.90
CA VAL A 133 -4.75 15.35 -5.69
C VAL A 133 -5.15 13.88 -5.74
N LEU A 134 -6.37 13.62 -5.30
CA LEU A 134 -7.04 12.32 -5.38
C LEU A 134 -7.94 12.29 -6.61
N ASP A 135 -7.94 11.18 -7.34
CA ASP A 135 -8.89 10.90 -8.40
C ASP A 135 -9.70 9.65 -8.02
N GLY A 136 -11.03 9.74 -8.03
CA GLY A 136 -11.84 8.61 -7.59
C GLY A 136 -13.31 8.91 -7.41
N THR A 137 -13.89 8.24 -6.41
CA THR A 137 -15.32 8.31 -6.08
C THR A 137 -15.50 8.70 -4.62
N ALA A 138 -16.40 9.63 -4.37
CA ALA A 138 -16.77 10.07 -3.03
C ALA A 138 -18.20 9.65 -2.68
N GLU A 139 -18.43 9.25 -1.43
CA GLU A 139 -19.75 8.92 -0.91
C GLU A 139 -19.90 9.33 0.56
N ARG A 140 -21.14 9.49 1.01
CA ARG A 140 -21.46 9.59 2.45
C ARG A 140 -21.65 8.20 2.99
N LYS A 141 -20.95 7.88 4.08
CA LYS A 141 -21.00 6.58 4.74
C LYS A 141 -21.13 6.75 6.24
N VAL A 142 -21.90 5.84 6.85
CA VAL A 142 -21.91 5.65 8.29
C VAL A 142 -20.85 4.60 8.62
N THR A 143 -19.84 4.98 9.38
CA THR A 143 -18.78 4.08 9.85
C THR A 143 -19.16 3.56 11.22
N SER A 144 -19.22 2.24 11.39
CA SER A 144 -19.55 1.59 12.67
C SER A 144 -18.47 1.86 13.72
N VAL A 145 -18.82 1.64 15.00
CA VAL A 145 -17.85 1.72 16.12
C VAL A 145 -16.68 0.79 15.89
N ASP A 146 -16.93 -0.46 15.49
CA ASP A 146 -15.89 -1.47 15.28
C ASP A 146 -14.96 -1.08 14.12
N GLU A 147 -15.50 -0.56 13.02
CA GLU A 147 -14.71 -0.10 11.89
C GLU A 147 -13.86 1.12 12.28
N GLN A 148 -14.37 2.05 13.08
CA GLN A 148 -13.62 3.19 13.59
C GLN A 148 -12.47 2.73 14.51
N LYS A 149 -12.72 1.81 15.43
CA LYS A 149 -11.70 1.24 16.34
C LYS A 149 -10.61 0.53 15.55
N HIS A 150 -10.97 -0.29 14.57
CA HIS A 150 -10.01 -0.95 13.68
C HIS A 150 -9.07 0.05 12.99
N TYR A 151 -9.58 1.18 12.48
CA TYR A 151 -8.72 2.21 11.88
C TYR A 151 -7.84 2.92 12.89
N ALA A 152 -8.34 3.16 14.11
CA ALA A 152 -7.55 3.76 15.17
C ALA A 152 -6.40 2.84 15.61
N GLU A 153 -6.64 1.53 15.69
CA GLU A 153 -5.61 0.50 15.94
C GLU A 153 -4.56 0.46 14.81
N ASP A 154 -4.99 0.51 13.55
CA ASP A 154 -4.10 0.53 12.38
C ASP A 154 -3.24 1.80 12.34
N ALA A 155 -3.75 2.91 12.87
CA ALA A 155 -3.02 4.16 13.03
C ALA A 155 -2.19 4.20 14.33
N LYS A 156 -2.17 3.10 15.11
CA LYS A 156 -1.47 2.98 16.40
C LYS A 156 -1.84 4.09 17.38
N LYS A 157 -3.13 4.44 17.43
CA LYS A 157 -3.65 5.41 18.37
C LYS A 157 -3.55 4.88 19.82
N PRO A 158 -3.39 5.78 20.83
CA PRO A 158 -3.45 5.37 22.23
C PRO A 158 -4.77 4.65 22.56
N GLN A 159 -4.71 3.64 23.45
CA GLN A 159 -5.87 2.85 23.82
C GLN A 159 -7.03 3.72 24.33
N ALA A 160 -6.74 4.79 25.07
CA ALA A 160 -7.76 5.73 25.55
C ALA A 160 -8.56 6.41 24.40
N GLU A 161 -7.90 6.72 23.27
CA GLU A 161 -8.59 7.27 22.08
C GLU A 161 -9.47 6.21 21.42
N ILE A 162 -9.02 4.96 21.40
CA ILE A 162 -9.79 3.83 20.84
C ILE A 162 -11.03 3.56 21.68
N ASP A 163 -10.88 3.56 23.02
CA ASP A 163 -11.98 3.31 23.95
C ASP A 163 -13.03 4.43 23.95
N ALA A 164 -12.62 5.66 23.65
CA ALA A 164 -13.52 6.81 23.49
C ALA A 164 -14.46 6.72 22.27
N ILE A 165 -14.22 5.80 21.35
CA ILE A 165 -15.09 5.57 20.19
C ILE A 165 -16.31 4.74 20.62
N THR A 166 -17.45 5.39 20.84
CA THR A 166 -18.66 4.77 21.40
C THR A 166 -19.90 4.88 20.50
N SER A 167 -19.84 5.64 19.40
CA SER A 167 -20.97 5.83 18.50
C SER A 167 -20.56 5.76 17.04
N PRO A 168 -21.49 5.34 16.13
CA PRO A 168 -21.25 5.41 14.69
C PRO A 168 -21.01 6.85 14.24
N LYS A 169 -20.16 7.02 13.22
CA LYS A 169 -19.81 8.32 12.65
C LYS A 169 -20.28 8.40 11.20
N GLU A 170 -21.02 9.44 10.87
CA GLU A 170 -21.28 9.78 9.48
C GLU A 170 -20.10 10.57 8.93
N GLU A 171 -19.51 10.08 7.84
CA GLU A 171 -18.34 10.69 7.22
C GLU A 171 -18.40 10.65 5.70
N ILE A 172 -17.63 11.52 5.07
CA ILE A 172 -17.35 11.43 3.64
C ILE A 172 -16.23 10.40 3.48
N ARG A 173 -16.51 9.36 2.71
CA ARG A 173 -15.53 8.35 2.31
C ARG A 173 -15.16 8.55 0.85
N PHE A 174 -13.87 8.51 0.58
CA PHE A 174 -13.33 8.57 -0.77
C PHE A 174 -12.66 7.25 -1.12
N VAL A 175 -12.99 6.71 -2.29
CA VAL A 175 -12.32 5.56 -2.86
C VAL A 175 -11.42 6.05 -3.98
N ALA A 176 -10.11 6.07 -3.72
CA ALA A 176 -9.11 6.59 -4.65
C ALA A 176 -8.74 5.56 -5.72
N ASN A 177 -8.88 5.93 -6.99
CA ASN A 177 -8.31 5.22 -8.13
C ASN A 177 -6.82 5.55 -8.28
N GLY A 178 -6.44 6.80 -7.98
CA GLY A 178 -5.07 7.28 -8.02
C GLY A 178 -4.86 8.50 -7.12
N ILE A 179 -3.61 8.74 -6.76
CA ILE A 179 -3.16 9.82 -5.90
C ILE A 179 -1.91 10.44 -6.51
N LYS A 180 -1.86 11.76 -6.66
CA LYS A 180 -0.68 12.52 -7.12
C LYS A 180 -0.23 13.49 -6.06
N VAL A 181 1.07 13.52 -5.75
CA VAL A 181 1.68 14.52 -4.86
C VAL A 181 1.87 15.83 -5.62
N VAL A 182 1.39 16.94 -5.05
CA VAL A 182 1.43 18.26 -5.71
C VAL A 182 2.14 19.33 -4.87
N ASN A 183 2.39 19.04 -3.58
CA ASN A 183 3.23 19.84 -2.69
C ASN A 183 3.65 19.03 -1.45
#